data_7230ee0ae9a98d3ea656b81c5733dbda
#
_entry.id   7230ee0ae9a98d3ea656b81c5733dbda
#
_cell.length_a   1.000
_cell.length_b   1.000
_cell.length_c   1.000
_cell.angle_alpha   90.00
_cell.angle_beta   90.00
_cell.angle_gamma   90.00
#
_symmetry.space_group_name_H-M   'P 1'
#
loop_
_entity.id
_entity.type
_entity.pdbx_description
1 polymer ?
#
loop_
_entity_poly.entity_id
_entity_poly.type
_entity_poly.pdbx_seq_one_letter_code
_entity_poly.pdbx_strand_id
1 'polypeptide(L)'
;IANGHKYGLGGGVISADEDLAIEICRDRLDVGILNVNCYGVAKPNMPFGGVKASGYGRFGGSAGIDAFTELRWITVEDPEQPYPF
;
A
#
# COMPACT_ATOMS: atom_id res chain seq x y z
N ILE A 1 4.75 1.61 -22.52
CA ILE A 1 5.64 2.76 -22.25
C ILE A 1 5.67 3.08 -20.76
N ALA A 2 4.53 3.25 -20.11
CA ALA A 2 4.45 3.65 -18.70
C ALA A 2 5.17 2.67 -17.74
N ASN A 3 5.15 1.39 -18.03
CA ASN A 3 5.83 0.35 -17.23
C ASN A 3 7.25 0.02 -17.72
N GLY A 4 7.73 0.71 -18.75
CA GLY A 4 8.94 0.34 -19.49
C GLY A 4 10.27 0.78 -18.85
N HIS A 5 10.29 1.10 -17.55
CA HIS A 5 11.51 1.47 -16.84
C HIS A 5 11.59 0.78 -15.47
N LYS A 6 12.73 0.93 -14.82
CA LYS A 6 13.02 0.21 -13.56
C LYS A 6 12.34 0.81 -12.32
N TYR A 7 11.81 2.01 -12.41
CA TYR A 7 11.17 2.69 -11.28
C TYR A 7 9.65 2.50 -11.27
N GLY A 8 9.05 2.66 -10.11
CA GLY A 8 7.62 2.51 -9.92
C GLY A 8 7.10 3.23 -8.68
N LEU A 9 7.37 4.53 -8.54
CA LEU A 9 6.87 5.29 -7.39
C LEU A 9 5.46 5.82 -7.65
N GLY A 10 5.29 6.64 -8.66
CA GLY A 10 4.02 7.27 -8.94
C GLY A 10 3.66 7.22 -10.41
N GLY A 11 2.37 7.23 -10.66
CA GLY A 11 1.80 7.33 -11.99
C GLY A 11 0.40 7.87 -11.95
N GLY A 12 -0.16 8.13 -13.10
CA GLY A 12 -1.53 8.63 -13.17
C GLY A 12 -2.15 8.50 -14.54
N VAL A 13 -3.46 8.61 -14.56
CA VAL A 13 -4.26 8.61 -15.78
C VAL A 13 -5.19 9.82 -15.76
N ILE A 14 -5.23 10.54 -16.86
CA ILE A 14 -6.16 11.65 -17.07
C ILE A 14 -7.15 11.21 -18.15
N SER A 15 -8.42 11.21 -17.80
CA SER A 15 -9.48 10.77 -18.71
C SER A 15 -10.82 11.38 -18.29
N ALA A 16 -11.66 11.69 -19.27
CA ALA A 16 -13.06 12.02 -19.01
C ALA A 16 -13.88 10.80 -18.56
N ASP A 17 -13.43 9.60 -18.91
CA ASP A 17 -13.99 8.34 -18.43
C ASP A 17 -13.25 7.89 -17.17
N GLU A 18 -13.81 8.25 -16.01
CA GLU A 18 -13.20 7.97 -14.71
C GLU A 18 -13.11 6.48 -14.41
N ASP A 19 -14.14 5.71 -14.75
CA ASP A 19 -14.17 4.26 -14.52
C ASP A 19 -13.08 3.54 -15.32
N LEU A 20 -12.88 3.94 -16.58
CA LEU A 20 -11.80 3.42 -17.40
C LEU A 20 -10.41 3.80 -16.83
N ALA A 21 -10.27 5.03 -16.35
CA ALA A 21 -9.01 5.48 -15.74
C ALA A 21 -8.67 4.66 -14.48
N ILE A 22 -9.66 4.38 -13.64
CA ILE A 22 -9.50 3.54 -12.44
C ILE A 22 -9.09 2.11 -12.83
N GLU A 23 -9.74 1.54 -13.83
CA GLU A 23 -9.40 0.20 -14.34
C GLU A 23 -7.96 0.13 -14.84
N ILE A 24 -7.52 1.11 -15.59
CA ILE A 24 -6.13 1.19 -16.09
C ILE A 24 -5.15 1.29 -14.93
N CYS A 25 -5.44 2.14 -13.95
CA CYS A 25 -4.60 2.28 -12.76
C CYS A 25 -4.49 0.96 -12.01
N ARG A 26 -5.60 0.30 -11.77
CA ARG A 26 -5.63 -0.94 -10.99
C ARG A 26 -4.95 -2.10 -11.71
N ASP A 27 -5.21 -2.27 -13.01
CA ASP A 27 -4.91 -3.52 -13.71
C ASP A 27 -3.70 -3.42 -14.65
N ARG A 28 -3.24 -2.20 -15.01
CA ARG A 28 -2.26 -2.00 -16.06
C ARG A 28 -0.99 -1.27 -15.64
N LEU A 29 -1.02 -0.50 -14.56
CA LEU A 29 0.13 0.29 -14.12
C LEU A 29 0.80 -0.36 -12.91
N ASP A 30 2.11 -0.52 -13.00
CA ASP A 30 2.93 -1.15 -11.95
C ASP A 30 3.72 -0.06 -11.22
N VAL A 31 3.03 0.67 -10.37
CA VAL A 31 3.59 1.72 -9.51
C VAL A 31 2.90 1.69 -8.15
N GLY A 32 3.56 2.25 -7.15
CA GLY A 32 3.05 2.24 -5.77
C GLY A 32 1.94 3.25 -5.51
N ILE A 33 1.93 4.36 -6.21
CA ILE A 33 0.96 5.45 -6.03
C ILE A 33 0.32 5.77 -7.37
N LEU A 34 -1.00 5.78 -7.39
CA LEU A 34 -1.77 6.03 -8.60
C LEU A 34 -2.75 7.16 -8.38
N ASN A 35 -2.84 8.04 -9.37
CA ASN A 35 -3.72 9.20 -9.33
C ASN A 35 -4.59 9.23 -10.58
N VAL A 36 -5.86 9.54 -10.40
CA VAL A 36 -6.82 9.73 -11.50
C VAL A 36 -7.21 11.20 -11.54
N ASN A 37 -7.00 11.85 -12.68
CA ASN A 37 -7.36 13.23 -12.94
C ASN A 37 -6.77 14.26 -11.96
N CYS A 38 -5.64 13.92 -11.34
CA CYS A 38 -4.93 14.84 -10.45
C CYS A 38 -3.44 14.50 -10.43
N TYR A 39 -2.64 15.42 -9.95
CA TYR A 39 -1.24 15.12 -9.62
C TYR A 39 -1.15 14.60 -8.19
N GLY A 40 -0.12 13.81 -7.94
CA GLY A 40 0.05 13.19 -6.65
C GLY A 40 0.48 14.15 -5.55
N VAL A 41 -0.22 14.10 -4.43
CA VAL A 41 0.17 14.80 -3.19
C VAL A 41 0.21 13.76 -2.08
N ALA A 42 1.33 13.70 -1.36
CA ALA A 42 1.46 12.80 -0.23
C ALA A 42 0.51 13.20 0.90
N LYS A 43 -0.17 12.21 1.47
CA LYS A 43 -1.08 12.40 2.61
C LYS A 43 -0.65 11.51 3.76
N PRO A 44 -0.62 12.03 5.01
CA PRO A 44 -0.10 11.26 6.14
C PRO A 44 -0.89 9.99 6.47
N ASN A 45 -2.15 9.92 6.09
CA ASN A 45 -3.02 8.76 6.32
C ASN A 45 -3.04 7.74 5.18
N MET A 46 -2.25 7.96 4.13
CA MET A 46 -2.19 7.09 2.96
C MET A 46 -0.83 6.40 2.85
N PRO A 47 -0.81 5.13 2.39
CA PRO A 47 0.45 4.40 2.24
C PRO A 47 1.27 4.98 1.09
N PHE A 48 2.40 5.60 1.41
CA PHE A 48 3.35 6.15 0.45
C PHE A 48 4.48 5.18 0.22
N GLY A 49 4.76 4.86 -1.02
CA GLY A 49 5.90 4.03 -1.38
C GLY A 49 5.81 3.53 -2.81
N GLY A 50 6.91 2.99 -3.27
CA GLY A 50 7.06 2.51 -4.63
C GLY A 50 7.21 1.00 -4.72
N VAL A 51 7.30 0.53 -5.94
CA VAL A 51 7.67 -0.84 -6.31
C VAL A 51 8.92 -0.81 -7.16
N LYS A 52 9.45 -1.98 -7.48
CA LYS A 52 10.68 -2.12 -8.29
C LYS A 52 11.85 -1.33 -7.66
N ALA A 53 12.64 -0.63 -8.46
CA ALA A 53 13.80 0.12 -7.98
C ALA A 53 13.47 1.41 -7.21
N SER A 54 12.19 1.80 -7.15
CA SER A 54 11.74 2.93 -6.31
C SER A 54 11.76 2.62 -4.81
N GLY A 55 11.85 1.36 -4.42
CA GLY A 55 12.09 0.97 -3.05
C GLY A 55 11.14 -0.07 -2.50
N TYR A 56 11.25 -0.28 -1.20
CA TYR A 56 10.48 -1.25 -0.43
C TYR A 56 9.62 -0.58 0.62
N GLY A 57 8.57 -1.27 1.06
CA GLY A 57 7.76 -0.83 2.17
C GLY A 57 6.84 0.35 1.84
N ARG A 58 6.16 0.81 2.87
CA ARG A 58 5.23 1.95 2.78
C ARG A 58 5.37 2.82 4.01
N PHE A 59 5.23 4.14 3.82
CA PHE A 59 5.09 5.12 4.89
C PHE A 59 3.63 5.59 4.98
N GLY A 60 3.27 6.15 6.12
CA GLY A 60 1.94 6.74 6.32
C GLY A 60 0.85 5.71 6.62
N GLY A 61 -0.21 6.17 7.27
CA GLY A 61 -1.34 5.35 7.65
C GLY A 61 -0.98 4.15 8.51
N SER A 62 -1.80 3.13 8.49
CA SER A 62 -1.56 1.88 9.22
C SER A 62 -0.30 1.15 8.72
N ALA A 63 0.00 1.24 7.43
CA ALA A 63 1.19 0.62 6.86
C ALA A 63 2.48 1.17 7.49
N GLY A 64 2.54 2.47 7.76
CA GLY A 64 3.67 3.09 8.43
C GLY A 64 3.81 2.63 9.87
N ILE A 65 2.70 2.51 10.59
CA ILE A 65 2.68 1.99 11.96
C ILE A 65 3.16 0.54 11.98
N ASP A 66 2.64 -0.30 11.08
CA ASP A 66 3.01 -1.71 11.00
C ASP A 66 4.50 -1.92 10.71
N ALA A 67 5.12 -1.03 9.95
CA ALA A 67 6.54 -1.10 9.62
C ALA A 67 7.46 -0.92 10.84
N PHE A 68 6.99 -0.23 11.89
CA PHE A 68 7.75 0.03 13.12
C PHE A 68 7.28 -0.78 14.32
N THR A 69 6.37 -1.71 14.12
CA THR A 69 5.80 -2.53 15.19
C THR A 69 5.91 -4.02 14.84
N GLU A 70 5.83 -4.83 15.87
CA GLU A 70 5.77 -6.28 15.73
C GLU A 70 4.53 -6.80 16.43
N LEU A 71 3.88 -7.77 15.81
CA LEU A 71 2.74 -8.45 16.42
C LEU A 71 3.24 -9.39 17.53
N ARG A 72 2.56 -9.35 18.67
CA ARG A 72 2.85 -10.25 19.78
C ARG A 72 1.54 -10.83 20.29
N TRP A 73 1.51 -12.12 20.41
CA TRP A 73 0.42 -12.83 21.03
C TRP A 73 0.73 -13.01 22.53
N ILE A 74 -0.17 -12.56 23.39
CA ILE A 74 -0.10 -12.77 24.83
C ILE A 74 -1.38 -13.48 25.25
N THR A 75 -1.24 -14.65 25.86
CA THR A 75 -2.34 -15.40 26.42
C THR A 75 -2.24 -15.38 27.92
N VAL A 76 -3.34 -15.08 28.57
CA VAL A 76 -3.48 -15.19 30.03
C VAL A 76 -4.62 -16.15 30.29
N GLU A 77 -4.33 -17.23 31.01
CA GLU A 77 -5.32 -18.26 31.31
C GLU A 77 -5.48 -18.41 32.81
N ASP A 78 -6.62 -18.97 33.21
CA ASP A 78 -6.91 -19.31 34.58
C ASP A 78 -5.99 -20.45 35.00
N PRO A 79 -5.21 -20.31 36.11
CA PRO A 79 -4.38 -21.40 36.63
C PRO A 79 -5.16 -22.68 36.99
N GLU A 80 -6.45 -22.52 37.25
CA GLU A 80 -7.35 -23.64 37.59
C GLU A 80 -7.95 -24.32 36.36
N GLN A 81 -7.68 -23.82 35.17
CA GLN A 81 -8.23 -24.40 33.95
C GLN A 81 -7.63 -25.76 33.67
N PRO A 82 -8.46 -26.80 33.49
CA PRO A 82 -7.96 -28.14 33.21
C PRO A 82 -7.32 -28.25 31.83
N TYR A 83 -6.27 -29.03 31.73
CA TYR A 83 -5.66 -29.34 30.45
C TYR A 83 -6.61 -30.14 29.55
N PRO A 84 -6.56 -29.93 28.23
CA PRO A 84 -7.45 -30.64 27.31
C PRO A 84 -7.08 -32.11 27.10
N PHE A 85 -5.98 -32.55 27.70
CA PHE A 85 -5.49 -33.96 27.60
C PHE A 85 -4.88 -34.48 28.92
#